data_b59369b45a4c02837116d0e537b5cdb0
#
_entry.id   b59369b45a4c02837116d0e537b5cdb0
#
_cell.length_a   1.000
_cell.length_b   1.000
_cell.length_c   1.000
_cell.angle_alpha   90.00
_cell.angle_beta   90.00
_cell.angle_gamma   90.00
#
_symmetry.space_group_name_H-M   'P 1'
#
loop_
_entity.id
_entity.type
_entity.pdbx_description
1 polymer ?
#
loop_
_entity_poly.entity_id
_entity_poly.type
_entity_poly.pdbx_seq_one_letter_code
_entity_poly.pdbx_strand_id
1 'polypeptide(L)'
;MPDGTGLKRFSHMYPERFMSTTRILQSGSLPDIDFNCAPVAPFAQAQQEILGEDHAYPMIAYGTMQKSAAWKLYAKSQGIPFEIANAVSDQIKKYETAVKHAPEDEKDDINVFDYIDKEYHEIYQRSKDYLGLVTSWSIAPCSYLLYAGSIRKEIGLVKIKDHLCCIMDGHWAEDCHFLKNDLLKVSVVDLIYRAYHRIGMEPPTVTELLKMCPPEDKAWSIYEKGCTLGINQCEQSGTASRVTKYKPKNISELGAFVAAIRPGFKSMYRTFESRKPFAYGVQAFDD
;
A
#
# COMPACT_ATOMS: atom_id res chain seq x y z
N MET A 1 9.14 17.93 16.16
CA MET A 1 8.85 18.00 17.60
C MET A 1 10.17 18.03 18.33
N PRO A 2 10.48 19.05 19.12
CA PRO A 2 11.83 19.25 19.64
C PRO A 2 12.34 18.15 20.58
N ASP A 3 11.48 17.33 21.13
CA ASP A 3 11.82 16.35 22.14
C ASP A 3 11.39 14.92 21.82
N GLY A 4 10.93 14.66 20.62
CA GLY A 4 10.41 13.34 20.24
C GLY A 4 9.18 12.87 21.04
N THR A 5 8.63 13.73 21.89
CA THR A 5 7.55 13.37 22.82
C THR A 5 6.19 13.15 22.14
N GLY A 6 6.08 13.48 20.85
CA GLY A 6 4.89 13.16 20.07
C GLY A 6 4.51 11.68 20.17
N LEU A 7 5.48 10.79 20.19
CA LEU A 7 5.28 9.34 20.37
C LEU A 7 4.89 8.96 21.81
N LYS A 8 5.39 9.66 22.83
CA LYS A 8 5.04 9.41 24.23
C LYS A 8 3.59 9.75 24.57
N ARG A 9 2.92 10.59 23.77
CA ARG A 9 1.50 10.93 23.96
C ARG A 9 0.57 9.82 23.56
N PHE A 10 1.02 8.90 22.72
CA PHE A 10 0.33 7.66 22.38
C PHE A 10 0.89 6.55 23.25
N SER A 11 0.50 6.54 24.52
CA SER A 11 1.03 5.70 25.60
C SER A 11 0.92 4.19 25.39
N HIS A 12 0.47 3.74 24.24
CA HIS A 12 0.22 2.34 23.90
C HIS A 12 0.87 1.88 22.60
N MET A 13 1.93 2.56 22.16
CA MET A 13 2.76 2.03 21.07
C MET A 13 3.76 1.03 21.64
N TYR A 14 3.72 -0.17 21.08
CA TYR A 14 4.66 -1.24 21.39
C TYR A 14 5.57 -1.46 20.18
N PRO A 15 6.72 -0.77 20.09
CA PRO A 15 7.64 -0.94 18.97
C PRO A 15 8.05 -2.40 18.75
N GLU A 16 8.13 -3.17 19.81
CA GLU A 16 8.49 -4.59 19.80
C GLU A 16 7.53 -5.46 18.97
N ARG A 17 6.28 -5.05 18.79
CA ARG A 17 5.34 -5.75 17.92
C ARG A 17 5.71 -5.65 16.44
N PHE A 18 6.35 -4.56 16.07
CA PHE A 18 6.71 -4.25 14.69
C PHE A 18 8.18 -4.49 14.39
N MET A 19 9.04 -4.35 15.40
CA MET A 19 10.50 -4.34 15.30
C MET A 19 11.13 -5.31 16.30
N SER A 20 10.68 -6.58 16.32
CA SER A 20 11.34 -7.58 17.15
C SER A 20 12.66 -8.01 16.52
N THR A 21 13.67 -8.25 17.36
CA THR A 21 14.97 -8.82 16.93
C THR A 21 14.76 -10.10 16.11
N THR A 22 13.85 -10.96 16.56
CA THR A 22 13.52 -12.21 15.85
C THR A 22 13.02 -11.94 14.43
N ARG A 23 12.14 -10.97 14.25
CA ARG A 23 11.62 -10.61 12.92
C ARG A 23 12.74 -10.10 12.01
N ILE A 24 13.58 -9.19 12.50
CA ILE A 24 14.70 -8.63 11.72
C ILE A 24 15.68 -9.74 11.33
N LEU A 25 16.03 -10.63 12.25
CA LEU A 25 16.94 -11.72 11.98
C LEU A 25 16.35 -12.79 11.04
N GLN A 26 15.06 -13.06 11.10
CA GLN A 26 14.39 -14.05 10.26
C GLN A 26 14.07 -13.52 8.86
N SER A 27 13.59 -12.30 8.75
CA SER A 27 13.26 -11.68 7.45
C SER A 27 14.48 -11.13 6.73
N GLY A 28 15.55 -10.82 7.49
CA GLY A 28 16.75 -10.16 6.95
C GLY A 28 16.50 -8.72 6.49
N SER A 29 15.28 -8.19 6.62
CA SER A 29 14.92 -6.86 6.16
C SER A 29 14.61 -5.91 7.31
N LEU A 30 14.89 -4.64 7.11
CA LEU A 30 14.45 -3.57 7.99
C LEU A 30 12.96 -3.30 7.78
N PRO A 31 12.22 -2.89 8.82
CA PRO A 31 10.82 -2.49 8.65
C PRO A 31 10.73 -1.20 7.83
N ASP A 32 9.72 -1.10 6.98
CA ASP A 32 9.37 0.14 6.31
C ASP A 32 8.93 1.20 7.33
N ILE A 33 9.27 2.44 7.03
CA ILE A 33 8.76 3.59 7.78
C ILE A 33 7.65 4.23 6.95
N ASP A 34 6.42 4.13 7.43
CA ASP A 34 5.26 4.77 6.83
C ASP A 34 4.93 6.06 7.57
N PHE A 35 4.91 7.17 6.84
CA PHE A 35 4.62 8.49 7.38
C PHE A 35 3.45 9.13 6.64
N ASN A 36 2.30 9.26 7.29
CA ASN A 36 1.15 9.96 6.72
C ASN A 36 1.39 11.46 6.69
N CYS A 37 1.35 12.05 5.52
CA CYS A 37 1.60 13.47 5.32
C CYS A 37 0.64 14.10 4.30
N ALA A 38 0.55 15.41 4.37
CA ALA A 38 -0.10 16.23 3.36
C ALA A 38 0.37 17.69 3.51
N PRO A 39 1.00 18.26 2.52
CA PRO A 39 1.56 17.69 1.28
C PRO A 39 2.90 16.96 1.50
N VAL A 40 3.37 16.20 0.50
CA VAL A 40 4.62 15.40 0.59
C VAL A 40 5.87 16.28 0.56
N ALA A 41 5.89 17.33 -0.27
CA ALA A 41 7.12 18.10 -0.55
C ALA A 41 7.81 18.70 0.68
N PRO A 42 7.12 19.33 1.65
CA PRO A 42 7.78 19.84 2.86
C PRO A 42 8.43 18.75 3.71
N PHE A 43 7.84 17.56 3.76
CA PHE A 43 8.39 16.42 4.52
C PHE A 43 9.62 15.84 3.82
N ALA A 44 9.61 15.74 2.50
CA ALA A 44 10.76 15.32 1.71
C ALA A 44 11.93 16.32 1.87
N GLN A 45 11.65 17.60 1.84
CA GLN A 45 12.64 18.64 2.07
C GLN A 45 13.22 18.55 3.50
N ALA A 46 12.37 18.49 4.52
CA ALA A 46 12.81 18.38 5.92
C ALA A 46 13.66 17.11 6.14
N GLN A 47 13.30 16.00 5.49
CA GLN A 47 14.09 14.77 5.54
C GLN A 47 15.51 14.97 4.98
N GLN A 48 15.65 15.67 3.85
CA GLN A 48 16.96 15.99 3.27
C GLN A 48 17.74 17.00 4.10
N GLU A 49 17.08 17.99 4.69
CA GLU A 49 17.72 18.98 5.60
C GLU A 49 18.26 18.32 6.88
N ILE A 50 17.52 17.35 7.43
CA ILE A 50 17.91 16.67 8.69
C ILE A 50 18.99 15.62 8.45
N LEU A 51 18.86 14.81 7.41
CA LEU A 51 19.74 13.69 7.14
C LEU A 51 20.95 14.07 6.28
N GLY A 52 20.84 15.14 5.52
CA GLY A 52 21.78 15.53 4.47
C GLY A 52 21.27 15.15 3.07
N GLU A 53 21.52 16.02 2.10
CA GLU A 53 21.02 15.88 0.73
C GLU A 53 21.38 14.54 0.08
N ASP A 54 22.57 14.02 0.37
CA ASP A 54 23.10 12.80 -0.27
C ASP A 54 22.64 11.49 0.41
N HIS A 55 21.86 11.59 1.49
CA HIS A 55 21.41 10.48 2.32
C HIS A 55 19.92 10.12 2.15
N ALA A 56 19.17 10.91 1.37
CA ALA A 56 17.75 10.71 1.16
C ALA A 56 17.35 11.13 -0.26
N TYR A 57 16.95 10.16 -1.09
CA TYR A 57 16.45 10.42 -2.43
C TYR A 57 15.15 9.67 -2.70
N PRO A 58 14.24 10.25 -3.52
CA PRO A 58 13.10 9.50 -4.01
C PRO A 58 13.60 8.28 -4.81
N MET A 59 12.87 7.17 -4.70
CA MET A 59 13.19 5.94 -5.40
C MET A 59 12.63 5.93 -6.81
N ILE A 60 13.20 5.12 -7.67
CA ILE A 60 12.63 4.83 -8.99
C ILE A 60 11.52 3.80 -8.87
N ALA A 61 10.55 3.85 -9.79
CA ALA A 61 9.58 2.80 -9.99
C ALA A 61 9.69 2.32 -11.44
N TYR A 62 10.01 1.05 -11.63
CA TYR A 62 10.07 0.40 -12.93
C TYR A 62 8.72 -0.20 -13.29
N GLY A 63 8.18 0.21 -14.44
CA GLY A 63 7.04 -0.47 -15.04
C GLY A 63 7.51 -1.66 -15.86
N THR A 64 7.09 -2.86 -15.48
CA THR A 64 7.45 -4.10 -16.16
C THR A 64 6.33 -4.63 -17.05
N MET A 65 6.72 -5.33 -18.10
CA MET A 65 5.78 -5.92 -19.05
C MET A 65 4.98 -7.04 -18.39
N GLN A 66 3.68 -6.89 -18.38
CA GLN A 66 2.72 -7.84 -17.83
C GLN A 66 2.13 -8.73 -18.96
N LYS A 67 1.45 -9.81 -18.61
CA LYS A 67 0.96 -10.86 -19.54
C LYS A 67 0.21 -10.30 -20.75
N SER A 68 -0.79 -9.44 -20.55
CA SER A 68 -1.55 -8.83 -21.64
C SER A 68 -0.70 -7.94 -22.56
N ALA A 69 0.29 -7.24 -22.00
CA ALA A 69 1.19 -6.38 -22.78
C ALA A 69 2.21 -7.22 -23.58
N ALA A 70 2.79 -8.24 -22.95
CA ALA A 70 3.70 -9.18 -23.59
C ALA A 70 2.99 -9.91 -24.76
N TRP A 71 1.77 -10.40 -24.51
CA TRP A 71 0.95 -10.99 -25.56
C TRP A 71 0.75 -10.03 -26.74
N LYS A 72 0.25 -8.82 -26.50
CA LYS A 72 -0.04 -7.85 -27.57
C LYS A 72 1.21 -7.47 -28.38
N LEU A 73 2.36 -7.31 -27.69
CA LEU A 73 3.62 -7.00 -28.34
C LEU A 73 4.04 -8.13 -29.27
N TYR A 74 4.05 -9.37 -28.78
CA TYR A 74 4.48 -10.53 -29.57
C TYR A 74 3.48 -10.87 -30.67
N ALA A 75 2.18 -10.85 -30.38
CA ALA A 75 1.12 -11.06 -31.38
C ALA A 75 1.24 -10.09 -32.57
N LYS A 76 1.54 -8.81 -32.28
CA LYS A 76 1.80 -7.81 -33.32
C LYS A 76 2.99 -8.19 -34.20
N SER A 77 4.08 -8.72 -33.64
CA SER A 77 5.24 -9.17 -34.41
C SER A 77 4.95 -10.39 -35.26
N GLN A 78 3.94 -11.18 -34.89
CA GLN A 78 3.47 -12.35 -35.66
C GLN A 78 2.38 -11.97 -36.68
N GLY A 79 2.08 -10.70 -36.89
CA GLY A 79 1.07 -10.24 -37.83
C GLY A 79 -0.38 -10.48 -37.38
N ILE A 80 -0.64 -10.78 -36.13
CA ILE A 80 -2.00 -10.97 -35.61
C ILE A 80 -2.73 -9.63 -35.62
N PRO A 81 -3.96 -9.57 -36.20
CA PRO A 81 -4.76 -8.35 -36.19
C PRO A 81 -5.04 -7.83 -34.79
N PHE A 82 -5.10 -6.51 -34.66
CA PHE A 82 -5.30 -5.83 -33.36
C PHE A 82 -6.56 -6.27 -32.62
N GLU A 83 -7.65 -6.52 -33.36
CA GLU A 83 -8.92 -6.98 -32.80
C GLU A 83 -8.80 -8.36 -32.14
N ILE A 84 -8.12 -9.29 -32.82
CA ILE A 84 -7.84 -10.63 -32.29
C ILE A 84 -6.90 -10.53 -31.09
N ALA A 85 -5.85 -9.73 -31.18
CA ALA A 85 -4.92 -9.53 -30.07
C ALA A 85 -5.62 -8.97 -28.82
N ASN A 86 -6.63 -8.11 -28.99
CA ASN A 86 -7.45 -7.62 -27.88
C ASN A 86 -8.39 -8.71 -27.33
N ALA A 87 -9.03 -9.49 -28.17
CA ALA A 87 -9.89 -10.59 -27.73
C ALA A 87 -9.13 -11.59 -26.85
N VAL A 88 -7.96 -12.02 -27.29
CA VAL A 88 -7.10 -12.90 -26.48
C VAL A 88 -6.58 -12.20 -25.21
N SER A 89 -6.27 -10.91 -25.29
CA SER A 89 -5.92 -10.13 -24.07
C SER A 89 -7.04 -10.13 -23.04
N ASP A 90 -8.31 -10.12 -23.47
CA ASP A 90 -9.45 -10.19 -22.55
C ASP A 90 -9.66 -11.63 -22.00
N GLN A 91 -9.30 -12.64 -22.77
CA GLN A 91 -9.23 -14.04 -22.26
C GLN A 91 -8.15 -14.18 -21.18
N ILE A 92 -6.96 -13.59 -21.37
CA ILE A 92 -5.90 -13.54 -20.36
C ILE A 92 -6.39 -12.87 -19.08
N LYS A 93 -7.10 -11.74 -19.17
CA LYS A 93 -7.65 -11.05 -18.00
C LYS A 93 -8.71 -11.88 -17.26
N LYS A 94 -9.51 -12.66 -17.98
CA LYS A 94 -10.46 -13.59 -17.36
C LYS A 94 -9.73 -14.65 -16.54
N TYR A 95 -8.67 -15.21 -17.09
CA TYR A 95 -7.78 -16.11 -16.34
C TYR A 95 -7.21 -15.44 -15.09
N GLU A 96 -6.63 -14.24 -15.21
CA GLU A 96 -6.07 -13.51 -14.07
C GLU A 96 -7.13 -13.22 -12.99
N THR A 97 -8.36 -12.94 -13.41
CA THR A 97 -9.50 -12.75 -12.51
C THR A 97 -9.88 -14.04 -11.81
N ALA A 98 -9.91 -15.17 -12.52
CA ALA A 98 -10.20 -16.47 -11.94
C ALA A 98 -9.16 -16.86 -10.89
N VAL A 99 -7.87 -16.75 -11.21
CA VAL A 99 -6.77 -17.01 -10.26
C VAL A 99 -6.86 -16.10 -9.03
N LYS A 100 -7.19 -14.82 -9.21
CA LYS A 100 -7.32 -13.88 -8.10
C LYS A 100 -8.44 -14.22 -7.12
N HIS A 101 -9.52 -14.83 -7.59
CA HIS A 101 -10.69 -15.17 -6.78
C HIS A 101 -10.70 -16.62 -6.29
N ALA A 102 -9.83 -17.45 -6.82
CA ALA A 102 -9.70 -18.84 -6.40
C ALA A 102 -9.15 -18.96 -4.96
N PRO A 103 -9.54 -20.00 -4.22
CA PRO A 103 -8.86 -20.40 -3.00
C PRO A 103 -7.36 -20.62 -3.24
N GLU A 104 -6.54 -20.42 -2.19
CA GLU A 104 -5.07 -20.50 -2.35
C GLU A 104 -4.60 -21.87 -2.83
N ASP A 105 -5.24 -22.92 -2.37
CA ASP A 105 -4.99 -24.33 -2.70
C ASP A 105 -5.45 -24.73 -4.11
N GLU A 106 -6.32 -23.96 -4.75
CA GLU A 106 -6.82 -24.22 -6.10
C GLU A 106 -6.15 -23.36 -7.18
N LYS A 107 -5.35 -22.37 -6.82
CA LYS A 107 -4.75 -21.44 -7.79
C LYS A 107 -3.82 -22.10 -8.79
N ASP A 108 -3.08 -23.08 -8.36
CA ASP A 108 -2.11 -23.79 -9.19
C ASP A 108 -2.78 -24.72 -10.20
N ASP A 109 -4.04 -25.12 -9.95
CA ASP A 109 -4.82 -25.96 -10.85
C ASP A 109 -5.43 -25.18 -12.03
N ILE A 110 -5.47 -23.84 -11.95
CA ILE A 110 -6.06 -22.99 -12.99
C ILE A 110 -5.06 -22.77 -14.11
N ASN A 111 -5.32 -23.37 -15.27
CA ASN A 111 -4.42 -23.24 -16.41
C ASN A 111 -4.86 -22.12 -17.35
N VAL A 112 -3.94 -21.24 -17.71
CA VAL A 112 -4.18 -20.14 -18.66
C VAL A 112 -4.64 -20.62 -20.04
N PHE A 113 -4.21 -21.81 -20.45
CA PHE A 113 -4.57 -22.40 -21.74
C PHE A 113 -6.03 -22.88 -21.83
N ASP A 114 -6.74 -22.96 -20.70
CA ASP A 114 -8.18 -23.24 -20.70
C ASP A 114 -9.01 -22.00 -21.05
N TYR A 115 -8.39 -20.82 -21.01
CA TYR A 115 -9.02 -19.52 -21.27
C TYR A 115 -8.69 -18.96 -22.65
N ILE A 116 -7.54 -19.33 -23.24
CA ILE A 116 -7.03 -18.83 -24.52
C ILE A 116 -7.38 -19.81 -25.61
N ASP A 117 -7.83 -19.30 -26.76
CA ASP A 117 -8.12 -20.12 -27.93
C ASP A 117 -6.88 -20.90 -28.40
N LYS A 118 -7.07 -22.20 -28.71
CA LYS A 118 -5.99 -23.17 -28.95
C LYS A 118 -4.99 -22.73 -30.01
N GLU A 119 -5.46 -22.04 -31.04
CA GLU A 119 -4.62 -21.54 -32.15
C GLU A 119 -3.56 -20.53 -31.70
N TYR A 120 -3.76 -19.87 -30.53
CA TYR A 120 -2.84 -18.87 -29.98
C TYR A 120 -1.94 -19.41 -28.88
N HIS A 121 -2.06 -20.68 -28.48
CA HIS A 121 -1.30 -21.24 -27.34
C HIS A 121 0.21 -21.12 -27.54
N GLU A 122 0.73 -21.48 -28.72
CA GLU A 122 2.18 -21.42 -28.97
C GLU A 122 2.68 -19.98 -28.96
N ILE A 123 1.94 -19.06 -29.59
CA ILE A 123 2.29 -17.64 -29.63
C ILE A 123 2.24 -17.04 -28.25
N TYR A 124 1.23 -17.38 -27.45
CA TYR A 124 1.15 -16.92 -26.05
C TYR A 124 2.30 -17.48 -25.22
N GLN A 125 2.66 -18.74 -25.38
CA GLN A 125 3.78 -19.33 -24.64
C GLN A 125 5.09 -18.59 -24.93
N ARG A 126 5.36 -18.24 -26.17
CA ARG A 126 6.55 -17.45 -26.56
C ARG A 126 6.48 -16.00 -26.08
N SER A 127 5.28 -15.43 -25.94
CA SER A 127 5.13 -14.09 -25.41
C SER A 127 5.57 -13.97 -23.95
N LYS A 128 5.61 -15.08 -23.21
CA LYS A 128 6.07 -15.08 -21.81
C LYS A 128 7.55 -14.70 -21.65
N ASP A 129 8.37 -14.87 -22.70
CA ASP A 129 9.79 -14.49 -22.68
C ASP A 129 9.97 -12.96 -22.53
N TYR A 130 8.92 -12.19 -22.75
CA TYR A 130 8.91 -10.74 -22.57
C TYR A 130 8.40 -10.28 -21.20
N LEU A 131 7.93 -11.22 -20.35
CA LEU A 131 7.46 -10.88 -19.02
C LEU A 131 8.60 -10.31 -18.16
N GLY A 132 8.28 -9.27 -17.40
CA GLY A 132 9.24 -8.65 -16.50
C GLY A 132 10.22 -7.67 -17.17
N LEU A 133 10.25 -7.57 -18.50
CA LEU A 133 11.06 -6.56 -19.18
C LEU A 133 10.64 -5.16 -18.75
N VAL A 134 11.59 -4.33 -18.39
CA VAL A 134 11.33 -2.92 -18.04
C VAL A 134 10.89 -2.17 -19.30
N THR A 135 9.71 -1.60 -19.24
CA THR A 135 9.08 -0.85 -20.34
C THR A 135 9.00 0.65 -20.07
N SER A 136 9.04 1.02 -18.82
CA SER A 136 8.99 2.42 -18.40
C SER A 136 9.63 2.58 -17.02
N TRP A 137 9.97 3.82 -16.71
CA TRP A 137 10.41 4.20 -15.36
C TRP A 137 9.80 5.55 -14.99
N SER A 138 9.55 5.70 -13.71
CA SER A 138 9.01 6.92 -13.11
C SER A 138 9.61 7.11 -11.72
N ILE A 139 9.41 8.27 -11.13
CA ILE A 139 9.73 8.48 -9.72
C ILE A 139 8.62 7.86 -8.88
N ALA A 140 8.95 7.06 -7.88
CA ALA A 140 7.99 6.57 -6.91
C ALA A 140 7.31 7.76 -6.19
N PRO A 141 5.98 7.78 -6.10
CA PRO A 141 5.25 8.97 -5.66
C PRO A 141 5.48 9.33 -4.17
N CYS A 142 5.91 8.37 -3.36
CA CYS A 142 6.02 8.53 -1.92
C CYS A 142 7.24 7.85 -1.31
N SER A 143 7.93 6.97 -2.01
CA SER A 143 9.01 6.15 -1.45
C SER A 143 10.36 6.83 -1.57
N TYR A 144 11.08 6.92 -0.45
CA TYR A 144 12.43 7.46 -0.35
C TYR A 144 13.40 6.42 0.18
N LEU A 145 14.55 6.29 -0.46
CA LEU A 145 15.66 5.54 0.07
C LEU A 145 16.40 6.38 1.11
N LEU A 146 16.64 5.82 2.29
CA LEU A 146 17.47 6.41 3.33
C LEU A 146 18.74 5.58 3.48
N TYR A 147 19.90 6.24 3.42
CA TYR A 147 21.18 5.57 3.51
C TYR A 147 22.22 6.41 4.27
N ALA A 148 22.96 5.78 5.18
CA ALA A 148 23.98 6.46 5.96
C ALA A 148 25.20 6.90 5.15
N GLY A 149 25.49 6.19 4.04
CA GLY A 149 26.52 6.55 3.07
C GLY A 149 26.00 7.48 1.98
N SER A 150 26.82 7.73 0.95
CA SER A 150 26.46 8.57 -0.18
C SER A 150 25.65 7.78 -1.22
N ILE A 151 24.36 8.08 -1.34
CA ILE A 151 23.51 7.45 -2.37
C ILE A 151 24.07 7.76 -3.77
N ARG A 152 24.54 8.98 -3.99
CA ARG A 152 25.09 9.41 -5.28
C ARG A 152 26.33 8.61 -5.69
N LYS A 153 27.24 8.35 -4.77
CA LYS A 153 28.55 7.72 -5.06
C LYS A 153 28.50 6.20 -5.00
N GLU A 154 27.70 5.65 -4.12
CA GLU A 154 27.75 4.22 -3.78
C GLU A 154 26.61 3.44 -4.45
N ILE A 155 25.46 4.07 -4.70
CA ILE A 155 24.29 3.42 -5.29
C ILE A 155 24.07 3.93 -6.71
N GLY A 156 23.95 5.24 -6.87
CA GLY A 156 23.72 5.89 -8.15
C GLY A 156 22.38 6.63 -8.23
N LEU A 157 22.40 7.69 -9.03
CA LEU A 157 21.24 8.52 -9.29
C LEU A 157 20.93 8.56 -10.79
N VAL A 158 19.65 8.71 -11.11
CA VAL A 158 19.18 8.97 -12.45
C VAL A 158 18.30 10.23 -12.45
N LYS A 159 18.38 10.99 -13.50
CA LYS A 159 17.51 12.16 -13.69
C LYS A 159 16.27 11.75 -14.48
N ILE A 160 15.11 11.91 -13.88
CA ILE A 160 13.80 11.71 -14.53
C ILE A 160 13.12 13.07 -14.61
N LYS A 161 12.93 13.57 -15.83
CA LYS A 161 12.53 14.97 -16.07
C LYS A 161 13.50 15.92 -15.35
N ASP A 162 13.05 16.69 -14.37
CA ASP A 162 13.86 17.67 -13.65
C ASP A 162 14.25 17.21 -12.22
N HIS A 163 13.95 15.96 -11.86
CA HIS A 163 14.21 15.44 -10.53
C HIS A 163 15.25 14.32 -10.56
N LEU A 164 16.14 14.33 -9.55
CA LEU A 164 17.05 13.23 -9.28
C LEU A 164 16.33 12.19 -8.42
N CYS A 165 16.51 10.92 -8.77
CA CYS A 165 16.04 9.81 -7.96
C CYS A 165 17.09 8.69 -7.90
N CYS A 166 17.02 7.87 -6.84
CA CYS A 166 17.84 6.69 -6.70
C CYS A 166 17.48 5.67 -7.77
N ILE A 167 18.46 4.97 -8.33
CA ILE A 167 18.24 3.91 -9.33
C ILE A 167 17.64 2.63 -8.74
N MET A 168 17.59 2.50 -7.42
CA MET A 168 16.95 1.38 -6.74
C MET A 168 15.44 1.56 -6.69
N ASP A 169 14.71 0.50 -7.01
CA ASP A 169 13.29 0.37 -6.71
C ASP A 169 13.06 -0.26 -5.32
N GLY A 170 11.78 -0.41 -4.92
CA GLY A 170 11.43 -0.95 -3.61
C GLY A 170 11.94 -2.37 -3.37
N HIS A 171 11.89 -3.23 -4.38
CA HIS A 171 12.32 -4.63 -4.25
C HIS A 171 13.84 -4.71 -4.06
N TRP A 172 14.61 -3.99 -4.86
CA TRP A 172 16.06 -3.96 -4.70
C TRP A 172 16.49 -3.36 -3.36
N ALA A 173 15.78 -2.34 -2.90
CA ALA A 173 16.07 -1.76 -1.58
C ALA A 173 15.84 -2.77 -0.45
N GLU A 174 14.76 -3.55 -0.53
CA GLU A 174 14.47 -4.63 0.42
C GLU A 174 15.52 -5.75 0.34
N ASP A 175 15.85 -6.23 -0.85
CA ASP A 175 16.84 -7.28 -1.07
C ASP A 175 18.26 -6.88 -0.60
N CYS A 176 18.59 -5.61 -0.73
CA CYS A 176 19.87 -5.05 -0.27
C CYS A 176 19.84 -4.55 1.18
N HIS A 177 18.73 -4.75 1.90
CA HIS A 177 18.54 -4.34 3.30
C HIS A 177 18.70 -2.84 3.55
N PHE A 178 18.29 -2.02 2.58
CA PHE A 178 18.22 -0.57 2.76
C PHE A 178 16.94 -0.15 3.49
N LEU A 179 17.02 0.99 4.18
CA LEU A 179 15.85 1.58 4.84
C LEU A 179 15.01 2.36 3.83
N LYS A 180 13.74 2.03 3.76
CA LYS A 180 12.74 2.73 2.96
C LYS A 180 11.82 3.56 3.85
N ASN A 181 11.59 4.80 3.47
CA ASN A 181 10.63 5.69 4.10
C ASN A 181 9.54 6.07 3.10
N ASP A 182 8.30 5.72 3.41
CA ASP A 182 7.15 6.03 2.58
C ASP A 182 6.39 7.26 3.12
N LEU A 183 6.50 8.37 2.40
CA LEU A 183 5.76 9.60 2.68
C LEU A 183 4.37 9.50 2.05
N LEU A 184 3.45 8.87 2.76
CA LEU A 184 2.12 8.55 2.26
C LEU A 184 1.23 9.79 2.21
N LYS A 185 0.92 10.26 1.00
CA LYS A 185 -0.04 11.35 0.82
C LYS A 185 -1.46 10.86 1.10
N VAL A 186 -2.01 11.28 2.23
CA VAL A 186 -3.41 11.01 2.59
C VAL A 186 -4.29 12.18 2.14
N SER A 187 -5.06 11.99 1.08
CA SER A 187 -5.88 13.05 0.46
C SER A 187 -6.89 13.69 1.43
N VAL A 188 -7.41 12.92 2.36
CA VAL A 188 -8.34 13.42 3.39
C VAL A 188 -7.62 14.36 4.37
N VAL A 189 -6.39 14.06 4.75
CA VAL A 189 -5.57 14.95 5.60
C VAL A 189 -5.30 16.25 4.87
N ASP A 190 -4.95 16.21 3.59
CA ASP A 190 -4.74 17.40 2.74
C ASP A 190 -6.02 18.24 2.64
N LEU A 191 -7.18 17.60 2.48
CA LEU A 191 -8.47 18.28 2.44
C LEU A 191 -8.78 19.02 3.76
N ILE A 192 -8.60 18.35 4.90
CA ILE A 192 -8.81 18.94 6.23
C ILE A 192 -7.87 20.13 6.42
N TYR A 193 -6.59 19.96 6.13
CA TYR A 193 -5.58 21.01 6.22
C TYR A 193 -5.99 22.25 5.42
N ARG A 194 -6.36 22.08 4.14
CA ARG A 194 -6.80 23.19 3.28
C ARG A 194 -8.11 23.83 3.75
N ALA A 195 -9.03 23.07 4.31
CA ALA A 195 -10.28 23.60 4.82
C ALA A 195 -10.03 24.55 6.00
N TYR A 196 -9.20 24.13 6.97
CA TYR A 196 -8.83 24.97 8.10
C TYR A 196 -8.07 26.24 7.67
N HIS A 197 -7.12 26.13 6.78
CA HIS A 197 -6.41 27.30 6.24
C HIS A 197 -7.33 28.30 5.52
N ARG A 198 -8.33 27.81 4.79
CA ARG A 198 -9.30 28.70 4.12
C ARG A 198 -10.14 29.53 5.06
N ILE A 199 -10.39 29.06 6.26
CA ILE A 199 -11.12 29.79 7.29
C ILE A 199 -10.18 30.54 8.25
N GLY A 200 -8.88 30.58 7.95
CA GLY A 200 -7.87 31.28 8.76
C GLY A 200 -7.59 30.61 10.11
N MET A 201 -7.78 29.30 10.22
CA MET A 201 -7.52 28.53 11.43
C MET A 201 -6.40 27.50 11.19
N GLU A 202 -5.65 27.21 12.24
CA GLU A 202 -4.74 26.08 12.23
C GLU A 202 -5.49 24.77 12.41
N PRO A 203 -5.09 23.68 11.70
CA PRO A 203 -5.69 22.37 11.87
C PRO A 203 -5.48 21.86 13.29
N PRO A 204 -6.51 21.24 13.91
CA PRO A 204 -6.37 20.69 15.24
C PRO A 204 -5.37 19.54 15.29
N THR A 205 -4.70 19.41 16.41
CA THR A 205 -3.88 18.23 16.71
C THR A 205 -4.75 16.98 16.85
N VAL A 206 -4.16 15.78 16.70
CA VAL A 206 -4.86 14.51 16.91
C VAL A 206 -5.51 14.44 18.29
N THR A 207 -4.84 14.98 19.33
CA THR A 207 -5.38 15.02 20.69
C THR A 207 -6.63 15.90 20.79
N GLU A 208 -6.65 17.02 20.09
CA GLU A 208 -7.83 17.90 20.04
C GLU A 208 -8.97 17.25 19.24
N LEU A 209 -8.66 16.63 18.11
CA LEU A 209 -9.66 15.87 17.34
C LEU A 209 -10.32 14.76 18.17
N LEU A 210 -9.54 14.01 18.97
CA LEU A 210 -10.07 12.98 19.84
C LEU A 210 -11.00 13.55 20.93
N LYS A 211 -10.72 14.76 21.42
CA LYS A 211 -11.61 15.45 22.37
C LYS A 211 -12.88 15.99 21.71
N MET A 212 -12.80 16.40 20.44
CA MET A 212 -13.95 16.89 19.66
C MET A 212 -14.93 15.78 19.31
N CYS A 213 -14.47 14.54 19.20
CA CYS A 213 -15.30 13.38 18.85
C CYS A 213 -15.12 12.26 19.88
N PRO A 214 -15.69 12.41 21.09
CA PRO A 214 -15.58 11.39 22.15
C PRO A 214 -16.30 10.09 21.75
N PRO A 215 -16.03 8.99 22.47
CA PRO A 215 -16.79 7.75 22.30
C PRO A 215 -18.29 8.00 22.33
N GLU A 216 -19.01 7.27 21.48
CA GLU A 216 -20.50 7.35 21.36
C GLU A 216 -21.08 8.70 20.94
N ASP A 217 -20.26 9.66 20.53
CA ASP A 217 -20.77 10.88 19.90
C ASP A 217 -21.62 10.55 18.66
N LYS A 218 -22.65 11.40 18.41
CA LYS A 218 -23.54 11.22 17.24
C LYS A 218 -22.79 11.19 15.90
N ALA A 219 -21.59 11.76 15.82
CA ALA A 219 -20.76 11.70 14.64
C ALA A 219 -20.43 10.24 14.23
N TRP A 220 -20.34 9.31 15.17
CA TRP A 220 -20.11 7.89 14.88
C TRP A 220 -21.27 7.24 14.12
N SER A 221 -22.48 7.82 14.15
CA SER A 221 -23.64 7.34 13.37
C SER A 221 -23.43 7.39 11.86
N ILE A 222 -22.43 8.11 11.35
CA ILE A 222 -22.09 8.15 9.92
C ILE A 222 -21.79 6.75 9.37
N TYR A 223 -21.13 5.92 10.18
CA TYR A 223 -20.83 4.53 9.79
C TYR A 223 -22.10 3.68 9.72
N GLU A 224 -23.00 3.81 10.69
CA GLU A 224 -24.28 3.09 10.70
C GLU A 224 -25.16 3.47 9.53
N LYS A 225 -25.14 4.73 9.12
CA LYS A 225 -25.90 5.26 7.97
C LYS A 225 -25.24 4.95 6.61
N GLY A 226 -24.05 4.38 6.61
CA GLY A 226 -23.29 4.12 5.39
C GLY A 226 -22.76 5.39 4.69
N CYS A 227 -22.69 6.52 5.40
CA CYS A 227 -22.19 7.78 4.88
C CYS A 227 -20.65 7.82 4.94
N THR A 228 -20.00 6.95 4.19
CA THR A 228 -18.54 6.73 4.26
C THR A 228 -17.74 7.47 3.19
N LEU A 229 -18.37 8.28 2.37
CA LEU A 229 -17.69 9.12 1.38
C LEU A 229 -16.76 10.14 2.08
N GLY A 230 -15.50 10.21 1.64
CA GLY A 230 -14.48 11.06 2.25
C GLY A 230 -13.84 10.47 3.51
N ILE A 231 -14.24 9.27 3.94
CA ILE A 231 -13.62 8.61 5.10
C ILE A 231 -12.53 7.66 4.61
N ASN A 232 -11.29 7.97 4.94
CA ASN A 232 -10.12 7.20 4.51
C ASN A 232 -10.31 5.70 4.78
N GLN A 233 -10.00 4.86 3.77
CA GLN A 233 -10.12 3.40 3.77
C GLN A 233 -11.55 2.84 3.92
N CYS A 234 -12.60 3.68 4.05
CA CYS A 234 -13.99 3.25 4.18
C CYS A 234 -14.87 3.58 2.96
N GLU A 235 -14.33 4.23 1.93
CA GLU A 235 -15.08 4.70 0.76
C GLU A 235 -15.46 3.57 -0.22
N GLN A 236 -14.61 2.55 -0.37
CA GLN A 236 -14.87 1.46 -1.29
C GLN A 236 -16.09 0.64 -0.86
N SER A 237 -16.95 0.27 -1.80
CA SER A 237 -18.23 -0.39 -1.54
C SER A 237 -18.14 -1.61 -0.63
N GLY A 238 -17.10 -2.44 -0.81
CA GLY A 238 -16.85 -3.61 0.04
C GLY A 238 -16.55 -3.24 1.50
N THR A 239 -15.70 -2.22 1.71
CA THR A 239 -15.36 -1.75 3.07
C THR A 239 -16.52 -0.95 3.67
N ALA A 240 -17.18 -0.11 2.88
CA ALA A 240 -18.37 0.63 3.30
C ALA A 240 -19.46 -0.31 3.85
N SER A 241 -19.78 -1.39 3.14
CA SER A 241 -20.71 -2.41 3.58
C SER A 241 -20.32 -3.07 4.90
N ARG A 242 -19.03 -3.38 5.08
CA ARG A 242 -18.50 -4.00 6.30
C ARG A 242 -18.55 -3.05 7.50
N VAL A 243 -18.10 -1.79 7.34
CA VAL A 243 -18.10 -0.82 8.44
C VAL A 243 -19.52 -0.46 8.87
N THR A 244 -20.48 -0.43 7.94
CA THR A 244 -21.89 -0.21 8.23
C THR A 244 -22.51 -1.34 9.08
N LYS A 245 -22.04 -2.57 8.88
CA LYS A 245 -22.44 -3.72 9.72
C LYS A 245 -21.76 -3.68 11.09
N TYR A 246 -20.47 -3.37 11.13
CA TYR A 246 -19.68 -3.36 12.36
C TYR A 246 -20.05 -2.19 13.29
N LYS A 247 -20.37 -1.00 12.74
CA LYS A 247 -20.83 0.19 13.47
C LYS A 247 -19.87 0.61 14.59
N PRO A 248 -18.66 1.06 14.26
CA PRO A 248 -17.71 1.51 15.30
C PRO A 248 -18.26 2.74 16.02
N LYS A 249 -18.07 2.80 17.34
CA LYS A 249 -18.56 3.86 18.22
C LYS A 249 -17.45 4.72 18.84
N ASN A 250 -16.21 4.39 18.56
CA ASN A 250 -15.03 5.10 19.03
C ASN A 250 -13.83 4.79 18.13
N ILE A 251 -12.74 5.53 18.34
CA ILE A 251 -11.53 5.42 17.53
C ILE A 251 -10.84 4.05 17.65
N SER A 252 -10.89 3.44 18.84
CA SER A 252 -10.29 2.13 19.07
C SER A 252 -11.02 1.04 18.29
N GLU A 253 -12.36 1.05 18.29
CA GLU A 253 -13.16 0.15 17.46
C GLU A 253 -12.94 0.38 15.96
N LEU A 254 -12.82 1.64 15.53
CA LEU A 254 -12.50 1.93 14.14
C LEU A 254 -11.11 1.42 13.76
N GLY A 255 -10.12 1.61 14.63
CA GLY A 255 -8.77 1.08 14.45
C GLY A 255 -8.76 -0.45 14.35
N ALA A 256 -9.47 -1.13 15.26
CA ALA A 256 -9.64 -2.58 15.22
C ALA A 256 -10.33 -3.05 13.92
N PHE A 257 -11.36 -2.33 13.47
CA PHE A 257 -12.01 -2.61 12.19
C PHE A 257 -11.06 -2.50 11.01
N VAL A 258 -10.28 -1.42 10.92
CA VAL A 258 -9.29 -1.21 9.84
C VAL A 258 -8.21 -2.31 9.85
N ALA A 259 -7.81 -2.79 11.02
CA ALA A 259 -6.91 -3.93 11.15
C ALA A 259 -7.56 -5.24 10.70
N ALA A 260 -8.83 -5.48 11.08
CA ALA A 260 -9.54 -6.73 10.81
C ALA A 260 -9.94 -6.92 9.33
N ILE A 261 -10.05 -5.85 8.55
CA ILE A 261 -10.36 -5.95 7.11
C ILE A 261 -9.15 -6.35 6.25
N ARG A 262 -7.95 -6.46 6.84
CA ARG A 262 -6.74 -6.89 6.12
C ARG A 262 -6.81 -8.37 5.72
N PRO A 263 -6.20 -8.75 4.58
CA PRO A 263 -6.26 -10.14 4.09
C PRO A 263 -5.85 -11.20 5.12
N GLY A 264 -4.82 -10.94 5.93
CA GLY A 264 -4.34 -11.86 6.94
C GLY A 264 -5.33 -12.19 8.06
N PHE A 265 -6.40 -11.39 8.24
CA PHE A 265 -7.44 -11.63 9.25
C PHE A 265 -8.73 -12.21 8.66
N LYS A 266 -8.75 -12.58 7.38
CA LYS A 266 -9.94 -13.00 6.63
C LYS A 266 -10.71 -14.14 7.30
N SER A 267 -10.03 -15.14 7.84
CA SER A 267 -10.63 -16.31 8.49
C SER A 267 -11.41 -15.95 9.77
N MET A 268 -10.93 -14.96 10.53
CA MET A 268 -11.52 -14.52 11.79
C MET A 268 -12.51 -13.36 11.65
N TYR A 269 -12.58 -12.75 10.47
CA TYR A 269 -13.33 -11.51 10.26
C TYR A 269 -14.82 -11.61 10.65
N ARG A 270 -15.49 -12.73 10.34
CA ARG A 270 -16.91 -12.93 10.69
C ARG A 270 -17.14 -12.96 12.21
N THR A 271 -16.25 -13.57 12.95
CA THR A 271 -16.29 -13.62 14.42
C THR A 271 -16.10 -12.21 14.99
N PHE A 272 -15.12 -11.48 14.48
CA PHE A 272 -14.87 -10.08 14.82
C PHE A 272 -16.08 -9.18 14.50
N GLU A 273 -16.62 -9.24 13.28
CA GLU A 273 -17.77 -8.42 12.85
C GLU A 273 -18.99 -8.64 13.75
N SER A 274 -19.21 -9.87 14.20
CA SER A 274 -20.32 -10.22 15.11
C SER A 274 -20.03 -9.90 16.57
N ARG A 275 -18.86 -9.29 16.88
CA ARG A 275 -18.42 -8.95 18.25
C ARG A 275 -18.40 -10.15 19.20
N LYS A 276 -18.22 -11.35 18.67
CA LYS A 276 -18.07 -12.57 19.48
C LYS A 276 -16.65 -12.63 20.02
N PRO A 277 -16.47 -13.09 21.26
CA PRO A 277 -15.14 -13.37 21.78
C PRO A 277 -14.47 -14.44 20.91
N PHE A 278 -13.18 -14.28 20.66
CA PHE A 278 -12.35 -15.27 19.99
C PHE A 278 -11.01 -15.36 20.71
N ALA A 279 -10.44 -16.56 20.69
CA ALA A 279 -9.13 -16.83 21.25
C ALA A 279 -8.15 -17.21 20.15
N TYR A 280 -6.91 -16.78 20.30
CA TYR A 280 -5.82 -17.19 19.41
C TYR A 280 -5.26 -18.57 19.77
N GLY A 281 -5.68 -19.13 20.93
CA GLY A 281 -5.14 -20.38 21.46
C GLY A 281 -3.74 -20.24 22.06
N VAL A 282 -3.30 -19.01 22.27
CA VAL A 282 -2.04 -18.67 22.94
C VAL A 282 -2.36 -17.71 24.06
N GLN A 283 -2.22 -18.17 25.31
CA GLN A 283 -2.65 -17.43 26.49
C GLN A 283 -2.11 -15.99 26.53
N ALA A 284 -0.86 -15.76 26.15
CA ALA A 284 -0.27 -14.42 26.11
C ALA A 284 -0.93 -13.44 25.10
N PHE A 285 -1.83 -13.92 24.24
CA PHE A 285 -2.60 -13.10 23.30
C PHE A 285 -4.09 -13.06 23.61
N ASP A 286 -4.53 -13.94 24.50
CA ASP A 286 -5.94 -14.11 24.88
C ASP A 286 -6.29 -13.37 26.19
N ASP A 287 -5.28 -13.02 26.99
CA ASP A 287 -5.36 -12.17 28.18
C ASP A 287 -5.33 -10.68 27.82
#